data_ab83690bda214412123aae033a7e12b1
#
_entry.id   ab83690bda214412123aae033a7e12b1
#
_cell.length_a   1.000
_cell.length_b   1.000
_cell.length_c   1.000
_cell.angle_alpha   90.00
_cell.angle_beta   90.00
_cell.angle_gamma   90.00
#
_symmetry.space_group_name_H-M   'P 1'
#
loop_
_entity.id
_entity.type
_entity.pdbx_description
1 polymer ?
#
loop_
_entity_poly.entity_id
_entity_poly.type
_entity_poly.pdbx_seq_one_letter_code
_entity_poly.pdbx_strand_id
1 'polypeptide(L)'
;QMCIRDSNYRKNLWKYGKKASEVMREIAKYVDVAIANEEDVQKSLEITVDDVNVESGELDRAKYKALGDKVLAAYPDMKMIVITLRESHSADWNGWAACLNDGKDFYVSKKYEIRDIVDRVGGGDSFAGGLLYGLNHYEDKQSALEFAVAASCLKHSVIGDFNRVNVSDVTKLMGGDGTGRVQR
;
A
#
# COMPACT_ATOMS: atom_id res chain seq x y z
N GLN A 1 -17.20 -0.51 14.08
CA GLN A 1 -16.05 0.41 13.97
C GLN A 1 -14.82 -0.39 13.54
N MET A 2 -14.14 0.02 12.48
CA MET A 2 -12.99 -0.69 11.90
C MET A 2 -11.70 0.01 12.33
N CYS A 3 -10.73 -0.74 12.86
CA CYS A 3 -9.42 -0.21 13.18
C CYS A 3 -8.49 -0.37 11.98
N ILE A 4 -8.07 0.74 11.38
CA ILE A 4 -7.13 0.76 10.26
C ILE A 4 -5.81 1.32 10.75
N ARG A 5 -4.73 0.65 10.36
CA ARG A 5 -3.38 1.05 10.72
C ARG A 5 -2.45 1.12 9.51
N ASP A 6 -1.85 2.28 9.31
CA ASP A 6 -0.66 2.45 8.50
C ASP A 6 0.58 2.14 9.34
N SER A 7 1.33 1.11 8.96
CA SER A 7 2.40 0.50 9.75
C SER A 7 3.78 0.98 9.32
N ASN A 8 4.00 2.27 9.29
CA ASN A 8 5.28 2.86 8.91
C ASN A 8 6.39 2.54 9.92
N TYR A 9 7.44 1.84 9.48
CA TYR A 9 8.65 1.67 10.26
C TYR A 9 9.55 2.90 10.13
N ARG A 10 9.92 3.50 11.27
CA ARG A 10 10.81 4.65 11.35
C ARG A 10 11.96 4.34 12.32
N LYS A 11 13.09 3.83 11.81
CA LYS A 11 14.26 3.40 12.59
C LYS A 11 14.65 4.37 13.71
N ASN A 12 14.57 5.67 13.44
CA ASN A 12 15.00 6.70 14.38
C ASN A 12 14.04 6.95 15.54
N LEU A 13 12.81 6.45 15.50
CA LEU A 13 11.81 6.61 16.56
C LEU A 13 11.91 5.50 17.62
N TRP A 14 12.56 4.38 17.32
CA TRP A 14 12.70 3.21 18.21
C TRP A 14 13.98 3.28 19.05
N LYS A 15 14.18 4.39 19.79
CA LYS A 15 15.38 4.65 20.60
C LYS A 15 15.10 4.72 22.10
N TYR A 16 13.96 4.23 22.56
CA TYR A 16 13.53 4.28 23.96
C TYR A 16 13.58 2.91 24.68
N GLY A 17 14.43 2.00 24.20
CA GLY A 17 14.70 0.72 24.85
C GLY A 17 13.78 -0.43 24.45
N LYS A 18 12.87 -0.24 23.47
CA LYS A 18 12.03 -1.30 22.90
C LYS A 18 12.26 -1.43 21.40
N LYS A 19 12.18 -2.65 20.88
CA LYS A 19 12.17 -2.89 19.44
C LYS A 19 10.79 -2.60 18.84
N ALA A 20 10.76 -2.19 17.57
CA ALA A 20 9.50 -1.97 16.86
C ALA A 20 8.60 -3.22 16.90
N SER A 21 9.18 -4.39 16.67
CA SER A 21 8.46 -5.66 16.66
C SER A 21 7.80 -6.01 18.00
N GLU A 22 8.42 -5.66 19.12
CA GLU A 22 7.85 -5.91 20.45
C GLU A 22 6.54 -5.13 20.67
N VAL A 23 6.47 -3.92 20.13
CA VAL A 23 5.28 -3.05 20.29
C VAL A 23 4.28 -3.27 19.19
N MET A 24 4.75 -3.33 17.93
CA MET A 24 3.87 -3.39 16.76
C MET A 24 3.11 -4.71 16.65
N ARG A 25 3.72 -5.82 17.07
CA ARG A 25 3.06 -7.14 17.11
C ARG A 25 1.89 -7.16 18.11
N GLU A 26 2.02 -6.47 19.25
CA GLU A 26 0.90 -6.35 20.19
C GLU A 26 -0.22 -5.48 19.64
N ILE A 27 0.11 -4.35 19.00
CA ILE A 27 -0.87 -3.45 18.38
C ILE A 27 -1.60 -4.15 17.23
N ALA A 28 -0.89 -4.93 16.41
CA ALA A 28 -1.46 -5.60 15.25
C ALA A 28 -2.60 -6.57 15.59
N LYS A 29 -2.65 -7.09 16.82
CA LYS A 29 -3.76 -7.94 17.31
C LYS A 29 -5.11 -7.23 17.32
N TYR A 30 -5.13 -5.91 17.34
CA TYR A 30 -6.35 -5.09 17.41
C TYR A 30 -6.67 -4.39 16.07
N VAL A 31 -5.96 -4.74 15.02
CA VAL A 31 -6.08 -4.09 13.71
C VAL A 31 -6.96 -4.92 12.78
N ASP A 32 -7.99 -4.31 12.22
CA ASP A 32 -8.84 -4.93 11.18
C ASP A 32 -8.21 -4.84 9.80
N VAL A 33 -7.59 -3.69 9.47
CA VAL A 33 -6.96 -3.43 8.16
C VAL A 33 -5.54 -2.89 8.39
N ALA A 34 -4.55 -3.65 7.97
CA ALA A 34 -3.16 -3.18 7.98
C ALA A 34 -2.77 -2.63 6.61
N ILE A 35 -2.08 -1.49 6.59
CA ILE A 35 -1.43 -0.92 5.42
C ILE A 35 0.06 -0.86 5.73
N ALA A 36 0.89 -1.43 4.85
CA ALA A 36 2.34 -1.50 5.05
C ALA A 36 3.06 -1.60 3.69
N ASN A 37 4.36 -1.39 3.66
CA ASN A 37 5.21 -1.91 2.62
C ASN A 37 5.90 -3.21 3.09
N GLU A 38 6.64 -3.87 2.21
CA GLU A 38 7.33 -5.12 2.55
C GLU A 38 8.32 -4.96 3.71
N GLU A 39 9.10 -3.88 3.71
CA GLU A 39 10.07 -3.58 4.77
C GLU A 39 9.38 -3.34 6.12
N ASP A 40 8.24 -2.65 6.12
CA ASP A 40 7.45 -2.40 7.32
C ASP A 40 6.92 -3.70 7.93
N VAL A 41 6.42 -4.63 7.11
CA VAL A 41 5.98 -5.95 7.56
C VAL A 41 7.14 -6.72 8.18
N GLN A 42 8.29 -6.76 7.51
CA GLN A 42 9.46 -7.47 8.01
C GLN A 42 9.99 -6.90 9.33
N LYS A 43 10.14 -5.56 9.42
CA LYS A 43 10.74 -4.91 10.60
C LYS A 43 9.78 -4.67 11.75
N SER A 44 8.49 -4.49 11.46
CA SER A 44 7.49 -4.25 12.49
C SER A 44 6.82 -5.52 13.01
N LEU A 45 6.64 -6.53 12.17
CA LEU A 45 5.97 -7.77 12.54
C LEU A 45 6.90 -8.98 12.60
N GLU A 46 8.14 -8.86 12.10
CA GLU A 46 9.12 -9.96 11.96
C GLU A 46 8.57 -11.12 11.11
N ILE A 47 7.78 -10.80 10.09
CA ILE A 47 7.22 -11.78 9.16
C ILE A 47 7.93 -11.62 7.82
N THR A 48 8.55 -12.71 7.35
CA THR A 48 9.28 -12.78 6.10
C THR A 48 8.77 -13.93 5.23
N VAL A 49 9.02 -13.83 3.93
CA VAL A 49 8.86 -14.94 2.98
C VAL A 49 10.22 -15.18 2.36
N ASP A 50 10.68 -16.42 2.38
CA ASP A 50 11.90 -16.83 1.69
C ASP A 50 11.71 -16.68 0.18
N ASP A 51 12.80 -16.39 -0.54
CA ASP A 51 12.76 -16.23 -2.00
C ASP A 51 12.21 -17.49 -2.66
N VAL A 52 11.02 -17.38 -3.20
CA VAL A 52 10.43 -18.42 -4.04
C VAL A 52 11.09 -18.33 -5.41
N ASN A 53 11.76 -19.37 -5.87
CA ASN A 53 12.48 -19.43 -7.14
C ASN A 53 11.49 -19.51 -8.31
N VAL A 54 11.05 -18.35 -8.85
CA VAL A 54 10.16 -18.24 -10.02
C VAL A 54 10.61 -17.09 -10.93
N GLU A 55 10.41 -17.19 -12.23
CA GLU A 55 10.81 -16.17 -13.23
C GLU A 55 10.08 -14.84 -13.10
N SER A 56 10.74 -13.75 -13.41
CA SER A 56 10.67 -12.36 -12.90
C SER A 56 9.37 -11.54 -12.91
N GLY A 57 8.20 -12.08 -13.13
CA GLY A 57 6.95 -11.28 -13.13
C GLY A 57 5.82 -11.92 -12.30
N GLU A 58 5.74 -13.24 -12.34
CA GLU A 58 4.81 -14.01 -11.50
C GLU A 58 5.34 -14.17 -10.06
N LEU A 59 6.67 -14.09 -9.89
CA LEU A 59 7.37 -14.20 -8.61
C LEU A 59 6.85 -13.19 -7.59
N ASP A 60 6.75 -11.92 -7.97
CA ASP A 60 6.35 -10.86 -7.07
C ASP A 60 4.93 -11.05 -6.57
N ARG A 61 4.00 -11.45 -7.44
CA ARG A 61 2.60 -11.70 -7.06
C ARG A 61 2.47 -12.86 -6.07
N ALA A 62 3.14 -13.98 -6.30
CA ALA A 62 3.11 -15.15 -5.42
C ALA A 62 3.78 -14.84 -4.08
N LYS A 63 4.90 -14.12 -4.09
CA LYS A 63 5.61 -13.66 -2.89
C LYS A 63 4.73 -12.78 -2.02
N TYR A 64 4.09 -11.75 -2.60
CA TYR A 64 3.25 -10.83 -1.82
C TYR A 64 1.96 -11.49 -1.33
N LYS A 65 1.40 -12.42 -2.11
CA LYS A 65 0.29 -13.24 -1.63
C LYS A 65 0.70 -14.08 -0.42
N ALA A 66 1.82 -14.79 -0.49
CA ALA A 66 2.33 -15.60 0.60
C ALA A 66 2.67 -14.76 1.84
N LEU A 67 3.20 -13.54 1.66
CA LEU A 67 3.45 -12.61 2.76
C LEU A 67 2.14 -12.20 3.44
N GLY A 68 1.13 -11.83 2.65
CA GLY A 68 -0.21 -11.50 3.17
C GLY A 68 -0.86 -12.66 3.91
N ASP A 69 -0.79 -13.88 3.35
CA ASP A 69 -1.32 -15.10 3.98
C ASP A 69 -0.64 -15.36 5.35
N LYS A 70 0.70 -15.20 5.44
CA LYS A 70 1.44 -15.34 6.70
C LYS A 70 1.02 -14.29 7.74
N VAL A 71 0.80 -13.03 7.32
CA VAL A 71 0.33 -11.96 8.23
C VAL A 71 -1.05 -12.29 8.75
N LEU A 72 -2.00 -12.64 7.89
CA LEU A 72 -3.36 -12.95 8.28
C LEU A 72 -3.45 -14.21 9.15
N ALA A 73 -2.60 -15.21 8.90
CA ALA A 73 -2.49 -16.39 9.76
C ALA A 73 -1.96 -16.06 11.16
N ALA A 74 -1.02 -15.09 11.26
CA ALA A 74 -0.48 -14.64 12.54
C ALA A 74 -1.46 -13.73 13.34
N TYR A 75 -2.39 -13.06 12.64
CA TYR A 75 -3.37 -12.14 13.20
C TYR A 75 -4.79 -12.49 12.72
N PRO A 76 -5.44 -13.51 13.31
CA PRO A 76 -6.70 -14.05 12.79
C PRO A 76 -7.89 -13.08 12.86
N ASP A 77 -7.82 -12.04 13.70
CA ASP A 77 -8.84 -10.98 13.77
C ASP A 77 -8.66 -9.90 12.69
N MET A 78 -7.50 -9.87 12.01
CA MET A 78 -7.23 -8.96 10.90
C MET A 78 -8.01 -9.40 9.66
N LYS A 79 -8.78 -8.48 9.09
CA LYS A 79 -9.65 -8.76 7.93
C LYS A 79 -8.94 -8.65 6.59
N MET A 80 -7.92 -7.77 6.52
CA MET A 80 -7.12 -7.62 5.32
C MET A 80 -5.76 -6.95 5.60
N ILE A 81 -4.80 -7.28 4.75
CA ILE A 81 -3.52 -6.58 4.65
C ILE A 81 -3.37 -5.98 3.25
N VAL A 82 -2.93 -4.73 3.19
CA VAL A 82 -2.66 -4.01 1.94
C VAL A 82 -1.19 -3.62 1.91
N ILE A 83 -0.49 -4.02 0.86
CA ILE A 83 0.95 -3.81 0.72
C ILE A 83 1.19 -2.88 -0.46
N THR A 84 1.79 -1.72 -0.19
CA THR A 84 2.23 -0.79 -1.24
C THR A 84 3.52 -1.29 -1.88
N LEU A 85 3.57 -1.26 -3.20
CA LEU A 85 4.65 -1.76 -4.02
C LEU A 85 5.31 -0.56 -4.72
N ARG A 86 6.53 -0.24 -4.30
CA ARG A 86 7.29 0.86 -4.88
C ARG A 86 8.57 0.35 -5.53
N GLU A 87 8.71 0.57 -6.81
CA GLU A 87 9.97 0.39 -7.52
C GLU A 87 10.67 1.76 -7.65
N SER A 88 11.82 1.91 -7.02
CA SER A 88 12.59 3.16 -7.09
C SER A 88 13.61 3.08 -8.20
N HIS A 89 13.38 3.79 -9.32
CA HIS A 89 14.31 3.87 -10.44
C HIS A 89 15.27 5.05 -10.28
N SER A 90 14.76 6.21 -9.84
CA SER A 90 15.56 7.40 -9.54
C SER A 90 14.88 8.27 -8.48
N ALA A 91 15.45 9.45 -8.20
CA ALA A 91 14.86 10.41 -7.26
C ALA A 91 13.49 10.93 -7.72
N ASP A 92 13.25 10.99 -9.01
CA ASP A 92 12.07 11.59 -9.66
C ASP A 92 11.26 10.59 -10.49
N TRP A 93 11.64 9.29 -10.48
CA TRP A 93 10.95 8.23 -11.20
C TRP A 93 10.75 6.99 -10.35
N ASN A 94 9.48 6.62 -10.13
CA ASN A 94 9.07 5.41 -9.42
C ASN A 94 8.00 4.64 -10.17
N GLY A 95 8.07 3.31 -10.12
CA GLY A 95 6.91 2.45 -10.31
C GLY A 95 6.07 2.42 -9.01
N TRP A 96 4.75 2.50 -9.14
CA TRP A 96 3.82 2.56 -8.02
C TRP A 96 2.62 1.66 -8.23
N ALA A 97 2.42 0.72 -7.33
CA ALA A 97 1.31 -0.24 -7.32
C ALA A 97 0.97 -0.64 -5.88
N ALA A 98 -0.02 -1.48 -5.69
CA ALA A 98 -0.31 -2.11 -4.41
C ALA A 98 -0.98 -3.47 -4.62
N CYS A 99 -0.96 -4.30 -3.58
CA CYS A 99 -1.77 -5.49 -3.51
C CYS A 99 -2.58 -5.53 -2.20
N LEU A 100 -3.70 -6.26 -2.23
CA LEU A 100 -4.59 -6.46 -1.11
C LEU A 100 -4.87 -7.95 -0.97
N ASN A 101 -4.72 -8.47 0.25
CA ASN A 101 -5.09 -9.82 0.63
C ASN A 101 -6.13 -9.77 1.75
N ASP A 102 -7.29 -10.40 1.57
CA ASP A 102 -8.37 -10.44 2.55
C ASP A 102 -8.59 -11.85 3.15
N GLY A 103 -7.63 -12.73 2.91
CA GLY A 103 -7.68 -14.13 3.37
C GLY A 103 -8.50 -15.05 2.48
N LYS A 104 -9.27 -14.52 1.53
CA LYS A 104 -10.02 -15.28 0.52
C LYS A 104 -9.47 -15.01 -0.87
N ASP A 105 -9.37 -13.74 -1.22
CA ASP A 105 -8.96 -13.26 -2.52
C ASP A 105 -7.71 -12.40 -2.42
N PHE A 106 -6.93 -12.38 -3.51
CA PHE A 106 -5.74 -11.58 -3.64
C PHE A 106 -5.84 -10.67 -4.86
N TYR A 107 -5.83 -9.37 -4.62
CA TYR A 107 -5.98 -8.31 -5.61
C TYR A 107 -4.64 -7.62 -5.85
N VAL A 108 -4.38 -7.24 -7.09
CA VAL A 108 -3.21 -6.44 -7.48
C VAL A 108 -3.69 -5.29 -8.34
N SER A 109 -3.26 -4.08 -8.02
CA SER A 109 -3.63 -2.90 -8.80
C SER A 109 -2.85 -2.79 -10.11
N LYS A 110 -3.30 -1.88 -10.97
CA LYS A 110 -2.46 -1.37 -12.06
C LYS A 110 -1.16 -0.80 -11.48
N LYS A 111 -0.09 -0.88 -12.26
CA LYS A 111 1.17 -0.21 -11.98
C LYS A 111 1.20 1.13 -12.71
N TYR A 112 1.52 2.19 -11.99
CA TYR A 112 1.74 3.52 -12.54
C TYR A 112 3.24 3.82 -12.60
N GLU A 113 3.70 4.34 -13.73
CA GLU A 113 5.05 4.89 -13.89
C GLU A 113 4.99 6.40 -13.58
N ILE A 114 5.37 6.76 -12.35
CA ILE A 114 5.36 8.15 -11.90
C ILE A 114 6.71 8.77 -12.26
N ARG A 115 6.70 9.70 -13.21
CA ARG A 115 7.87 10.46 -13.64
C ARG A 115 7.72 11.92 -13.22
N ASP A 116 8.85 12.62 -13.12
CA ASP A 116 8.90 14.04 -12.73
C ASP A 116 8.20 14.29 -11.38
N ILE A 117 8.53 13.48 -10.38
CA ILE A 117 7.95 13.56 -9.05
C ILE A 117 8.24 14.94 -8.45
N VAL A 118 7.17 15.68 -8.13
CA VAL A 118 7.25 17.00 -7.51
C VAL A 118 7.46 16.88 -6.01
N ASP A 119 6.69 16.01 -5.33
CA ASP A 119 6.82 15.79 -3.90
C ASP A 119 6.30 14.38 -3.50
N ARG A 120 7.06 13.70 -2.65
CA ARG A 120 6.73 12.35 -2.16
C ARG A 120 6.01 12.36 -0.82
N VAL A 121 6.09 13.47 -0.09
CA VAL A 121 5.50 13.59 1.25
C VAL A 121 3.98 13.44 1.15
N GLY A 122 3.38 12.67 2.04
CA GLY A 122 1.94 12.40 2.03
C GLY A 122 1.45 11.38 1.00
N GLY A 123 2.35 10.76 0.19
CA GLY A 123 1.96 9.72 -0.76
C GLY A 123 1.32 8.50 -0.08
N GLY A 124 1.89 8.04 1.05
CA GLY A 124 1.32 6.96 1.87
C GLY A 124 -0.01 7.35 2.51
N ASP A 125 -0.11 8.56 3.05
CA ASP A 125 -1.36 9.07 3.66
C ASP A 125 -2.46 9.22 2.61
N SER A 126 -2.11 9.67 1.40
CA SER A 126 -3.02 9.73 0.26
C SER A 126 -3.50 8.34 -0.17
N PHE A 127 -2.61 7.34 -0.14
CA PHE A 127 -2.97 5.95 -0.39
C PHE A 127 -3.96 5.45 0.66
N ALA A 128 -3.65 5.65 1.94
CA ALA A 128 -4.50 5.21 3.05
C ALA A 128 -5.89 5.89 3.00
N GLY A 129 -5.92 7.20 2.79
CA GLY A 129 -7.18 7.96 2.62
C GLY A 129 -7.98 7.50 1.40
N GLY A 130 -7.30 7.26 0.27
CA GLY A 130 -7.91 6.72 -0.94
C GLY A 130 -8.48 5.30 -0.74
N LEU A 131 -7.77 4.44 -0.02
CA LEU A 131 -8.25 3.10 0.31
C LEU A 131 -9.50 3.15 1.20
N LEU A 132 -9.49 3.99 2.23
CA LEU A 132 -10.63 4.23 3.10
C LEU A 132 -11.85 4.71 2.33
N TYR A 133 -11.65 5.69 1.45
CA TYR A 133 -12.70 6.17 0.56
C TYR A 133 -13.22 5.01 -0.31
N GLY A 134 -12.32 4.29 -0.97
CA GLY A 134 -12.67 3.20 -1.88
C GLY A 134 -13.47 2.09 -1.19
N LEU A 135 -13.03 1.62 -0.03
CA LEU A 135 -13.72 0.57 0.75
C LEU A 135 -15.13 0.98 1.22
N ASN A 136 -15.43 2.29 1.30
CA ASN A 136 -16.74 2.79 1.68
C ASN A 136 -17.65 3.14 0.49
N HIS A 137 -17.10 3.26 -0.74
CA HIS A 137 -17.86 3.76 -1.89
C HIS A 137 -17.93 2.77 -3.06
N TYR A 138 -17.02 1.79 -3.13
CA TYR A 138 -17.05 0.74 -4.14
C TYR A 138 -17.50 -0.57 -3.52
N GLU A 139 -18.25 -1.36 -4.28
CA GLU A 139 -18.73 -2.67 -3.84
C GLU A 139 -17.62 -3.73 -3.84
N ASP A 140 -16.65 -3.59 -4.75
CA ASP A 140 -15.55 -4.53 -4.90
C ASP A 140 -14.21 -3.95 -4.43
N LYS A 141 -13.37 -4.82 -3.88
CA LYS A 141 -12.05 -4.46 -3.31
C LYS A 141 -11.02 -4.12 -4.38
N GLN A 142 -11.17 -4.64 -5.60
CA GLN A 142 -10.27 -4.28 -6.70
C GLN A 142 -10.42 -2.81 -7.05
N SER A 143 -11.64 -2.31 -7.20
CA SER A 143 -11.92 -0.89 -7.46
C SER A 143 -11.46 0.01 -6.31
N ALA A 144 -11.65 -0.43 -5.06
CA ALA A 144 -11.14 0.31 -3.89
C ALA A 144 -9.61 0.41 -3.90
N LEU A 145 -8.91 -0.67 -4.25
CA LEU A 145 -7.45 -0.70 -4.36
C LEU A 145 -6.95 0.19 -5.51
N GLU A 146 -7.58 0.12 -6.68
CA GLU A 146 -7.25 0.96 -7.85
C GLU A 146 -7.42 2.46 -7.52
N PHE A 147 -8.49 2.82 -6.83
CA PHE A 147 -8.72 4.21 -6.39
C PHE A 147 -7.61 4.69 -5.44
N ALA A 148 -7.20 3.86 -4.48
CA ALA A 148 -6.14 4.18 -3.54
C ALA A 148 -4.80 4.44 -4.24
N VAL A 149 -4.42 3.57 -5.17
CA VAL A 149 -3.18 3.69 -5.93
C VAL A 149 -3.21 4.93 -6.84
N ALA A 150 -4.33 5.17 -7.51
CA ALA A 150 -4.50 6.36 -8.37
C ALA A 150 -4.45 7.67 -7.56
N ALA A 151 -5.11 7.74 -6.40
CA ALA A 151 -5.06 8.90 -5.52
C ALA A 151 -3.62 9.20 -5.04
N SER A 152 -2.89 8.17 -4.64
CA SER A 152 -1.49 8.27 -4.25
C SER A 152 -0.59 8.66 -5.43
N CYS A 153 -0.82 8.12 -6.62
CA CYS A 153 -0.10 8.49 -7.83
C CYS A 153 -0.21 10.00 -8.11
N LEU A 154 -1.44 10.55 -8.10
CA LEU A 154 -1.68 11.98 -8.30
C LEU A 154 -1.04 12.85 -7.22
N LYS A 155 -0.95 12.37 -5.98
CA LYS A 155 -0.29 13.11 -4.89
C LYS A 155 1.17 13.46 -5.22
N HIS A 156 1.88 12.61 -5.94
CA HIS A 156 3.28 12.86 -6.32
C HIS A 156 3.48 14.08 -7.24
N SER A 157 2.41 14.61 -7.83
CA SER A 157 2.42 15.87 -8.61
C SER A 157 2.05 17.11 -7.79
N VAL A 158 1.77 16.97 -6.49
CA VAL A 158 1.31 18.05 -5.61
C VAL A 158 2.34 18.35 -4.54
N ILE A 159 2.75 19.62 -4.38
CA ILE A 159 3.66 20.06 -3.32
C ILE A 159 2.98 19.97 -1.95
N GLY A 160 3.76 19.56 -0.94
CA GLY A 160 3.33 19.41 0.45
C GLY A 160 2.68 18.07 0.71
N ASP A 161 2.31 17.79 1.95
CA ASP A 161 1.77 16.50 2.40
C ASP A 161 0.27 16.31 2.07
N PHE A 162 -0.47 17.39 1.86
CA PHE A 162 -1.89 17.35 1.54
C PHE A 162 -2.16 16.98 0.08
N ASN A 163 -3.00 15.96 -0.13
CA ASN A 163 -3.51 15.68 -1.46
C ASN A 163 -4.65 16.65 -1.79
N ARG A 164 -4.50 17.39 -2.90
CA ARG A 164 -5.47 18.42 -3.35
C ARG A 164 -6.30 17.97 -4.55
N VAL A 165 -6.24 16.70 -4.91
CA VAL A 165 -7.03 16.13 -6.00
C VAL A 165 -8.45 15.83 -5.53
N ASN A 166 -9.41 15.89 -6.44
CA ASN A 166 -10.80 15.51 -6.16
C ASN A 166 -11.09 14.09 -6.69
N VAL A 167 -12.25 13.55 -6.30
CA VAL A 167 -12.67 12.19 -6.69
C VAL A 167 -12.71 12.02 -8.20
N SER A 168 -13.14 13.04 -8.96
CA SER A 168 -13.23 12.94 -10.43
C SER A 168 -11.84 12.82 -11.08
N ASP A 169 -10.82 13.48 -10.53
CA ASP A 169 -9.44 13.38 -11.02
C ASP A 169 -8.90 11.96 -10.82
N VAL A 170 -9.12 11.42 -9.61
CA VAL A 170 -8.71 10.05 -9.29
C VAL A 170 -9.42 9.03 -10.17
N THR A 171 -10.73 9.18 -10.35
CA THR A 171 -11.53 8.25 -11.19
C THR A 171 -11.11 8.31 -12.67
N LYS A 172 -10.77 9.48 -13.19
CA LYS A 172 -10.25 9.62 -14.55
C LYS A 172 -8.91 8.88 -14.71
N LEU A 173 -7.98 9.05 -13.75
CA LEU A 173 -6.72 8.32 -13.81
C LEU A 173 -6.93 6.82 -13.67
N MET A 174 -7.80 6.38 -12.77
CA MET A 174 -8.15 4.98 -12.55
C MET A 174 -8.72 4.32 -13.83
N GLY A 175 -9.57 5.04 -14.57
CA GLY A 175 -10.16 4.58 -15.84
C GLY A 175 -9.23 4.68 -17.05
N GLY A 176 -8.08 5.34 -16.94
CA GLY A 176 -7.10 5.51 -18.01
C GLY A 176 -6.20 4.29 -18.20
N ASP A 177 -5.30 4.40 -19.19
CA ASP A 177 -4.33 3.37 -19.56
C ASP A 177 -3.10 3.28 -18.65
N GLY A 178 -3.08 4.04 -17.56
CA GLY A 178 -1.94 4.11 -16.62
C GLY A 178 -0.77 4.99 -17.10
N THR A 179 -0.85 5.59 -18.29
CA THR A 179 0.22 6.45 -18.84
C THR A 179 0.25 7.84 -18.20
N GLY A 180 -0.72 8.16 -17.33
CA GLY A 180 -0.84 9.47 -16.69
C GLY A 180 -1.28 10.59 -17.62
N ARG A 181 -1.65 10.29 -18.87
CA ARG A 181 -2.19 11.29 -19.82
C ARG A 181 -3.62 11.64 -19.44
N VAL A 182 -3.83 12.89 -19.08
CA VAL A 182 -5.18 13.44 -18.89
C VAL A 182 -5.87 13.45 -20.26
N GLN A 183 -6.89 12.63 -20.45
CA GLN A 183 -7.79 12.78 -21.58
C GLN A 183 -8.59 14.08 -21.38
N ARG A 184 -8.40 15.04 -22.27
CA ARG A 184 -9.14 16.30 -22.32
C ARG A 184 -10.48 16.13 -23.01
#